data_48d08a6b3fc3a2ac3ad77442945f2773
#
_entry.id   48d08a6b3fc3a2ac3ad77442945f2773
#
_cell.length_a   1.000
_cell.length_b   1.000
_cell.length_c   1.000
_cell.angle_alpha   90.00
_cell.angle_beta   90.00
_cell.angle_gamma   90.00
#
_symmetry.space_group_name_H-M   'P 1'
#
loop_
_entity.id
_entity.type
_entity.pdbx_description
1 polymer ?
#
loop_
_entity_poly.entity_id
_entity_poly.type
_entity_poly.pdbx_seq_one_letter_code
_entity_poly.pdbx_strand_id
1 'polypeptide(L)'
;NTLCVIFYQTKDQDLFTYNEFKEASLTNPHGMGWMANIGGHICYKKGYFNVNQFYDDYVELRKNPDLIDIAVHFRIGTGSAIDVANCHPFPITSNTKRIRKSQGICDVGVMMNGIIGKSTREFSDTALYVMKNLKMYYDADRRFFLNMSRQRKIVFENEIYGCRFVFMSRDGSSLFGYGWSDYKGKAKISNRHWIPKPKNETVSYKSTRSIWDDDDWDDDYYNTSYNI
;
A
#
# COMPACT_ATOMS: atom_id res chain seq x y z
N ASN A 1 -11.27 0.76 -8.80
CA ASN A 1 -11.05 0.10 -7.50
C ASN A 1 -10.06 0.93 -6.70
N THR A 2 -10.56 1.57 -5.65
CA THR A 2 -9.71 2.31 -4.70
C THR A 2 -9.00 1.28 -3.82
N LEU A 3 -7.67 1.27 -3.85
CA LEU A 3 -6.83 0.37 -3.06
C LEU A 3 -6.11 1.18 -2.00
N CYS A 4 -5.78 0.56 -0.86
CA CYS A 4 -4.87 1.13 0.14
C CYS A 4 -3.60 1.66 -0.50
N VAL A 5 -2.86 2.51 0.18
CA VAL A 5 -1.54 2.93 -0.28
C VAL A 5 -0.49 2.72 0.80
N ILE A 6 0.69 2.27 0.38
CA ILE A 6 1.88 2.15 1.22
C ILE A 6 2.96 3.07 0.65
N PHE A 7 3.63 3.81 1.54
CA PHE A 7 4.87 4.53 1.26
C PHE A 7 5.98 3.89 2.06
N TYR A 8 7.08 3.52 1.39
CA TYR A 8 8.29 3.01 2.02
C TYR A 8 9.44 3.97 1.75
N GLN A 9 10.14 4.37 2.81
CA GLN A 9 11.24 5.32 2.79
C GLN A 9 12.43 4.85 3.59
N THR A 10 13.62 5.16 3.10
CA THR A 10 14.86 5.15 3.90
C THR A 10 15.06 6.51 4.58
N LYS A 11 15.93 6.56 5.59
CA LYS A 11 16.18 7.77 6.38
C LYS A 11 16.67 8.96 5.55
N ASP A 12 17.46 8.71 4.52
CA ASP A 12 18.09 9.70 3.65
C ASP A 12 17.14 10.36 2.64
N GLN A 13 15.95 9.80 2.45
CA GLN A 13 14.97 10.36 1.52
C GLN A 13 14.22 11.55 2.13
N ASP A 14 13.73 12.47 1.28
CA ASP A 14 12.99 13.65 1.70
C ASP A 14 11.66 13.30 2.39
N LEU A 15 11.25 14.14 3.33
CA LEU A 15 9.95 13.98 4.00
C LEU A 15 8.80 14.18 3.01
N PHE A 16 7.74 13.43 3.25
CA PHE A 16 6.42 13.78 2.72
C PHE A 16 5.93 15.08 3.35
N THR A 17 5.25 15.89 2.57
CA THR A 17 4.56 17.08 3.07
C THR A 17 3.22 16.70 3.71
N TYR A 18 2.71 17.56 4.57
CA TYR A 18 1.36 17.40 5.13
C TYR A 18 0.29 17.25 4.04
N ASN A 19 0.38 18.04 2.96
CA ASN A 19 -0.60 17.97 1.87
C ASN A 19 -0.56 16.61 1.14
N GLU A 20 0.61 16.02 0.94
CA GLU A 20 0.73 14.68 0.34
C GLU A 20 0.03 13.62 1.22
N PHE A 21 0.21 13.66 2.54
CA PHE A 21 -0.47 12.74 3.46
C PHE A 21 -1.97 13.04 3.57
N LYS A 22 -2.37 14.30 3.52
CA LYS A 22 -3.77 14.70 3.49
C LYS A 22 -4.48 14.11 2.26
N GLU A 23 -3.91 14.23 1.07
CA GLU A 23 -4.48 13.65 -0.16
C GLU A 23 -4.57 12.12 -0.06
N ALA A 24 -3.53 11.46 0.46
CA ALA A 24 -3.56 10.02 0.69
C ALA A 24 -4.65 9.62 1.69
N SER A 25 -4.87 10.41 2.75
CA SER A 25 -5.91 10.14 3.75
C SER A 25 -7.33 10.39 3.23
N LEU A 26 -7.52 11.38 2.35
CA LEU A 26 -8.82 11.65 1.73
C LEU A 26 -9.26 10.50 0.80
N THR A 27 -8.32 9.91 0.09
CA THR A 27 -8.61 8.75 -0.77
C THR A 27 -8.69 7.43 -0.02
N ASN A 28 -8.07 7.35 1.18
CA ASN A 28 -8.00 6.15 2.02
C ASN A 28 -8.34 6.49 3.49
N PRO A 29 -9.62 6.79 3.80
CA PRO A 29 -10.01 7.41 5.07
C PRO A 29 -10.21 6.43 6.23
N HIS A 30 -9.99 5.13 6.02
CA HIS A 30 -10.36 4.10 6.99
C HIS A 30 -9.24 3.74 7.97
N GLY A 31 -8.31 4.68 8.18
CA GLY A 31 -7.26 4.61 9.19
C GLY A 31 -5.85 4.54 8.62
N MET A 32 -4.90 4.97 9.43
CA MET A 32 -3.49 5.07 9.09
C MET A 32 -2.63 4.37 10.13
N GLY A 33 -1.40 4.04 9.75
CA GLY A 33 -0.39 3.53 10.66
C GLY A 33 0.99 3.52 10.03
N TRP A 34 1.98 3.36 10.88
CA TRP A 34 3.39 3.31 10.51
C TRP A 34 4.10 2.15 11.18
N MET A 35 5.16 1.67 10.56
CA MET A 35 6.20 0.86 11.17
C MET A 35 7.56 1.43 10.80
N ALA A 36 8.50 1.39 11.73
CA ALA A 36 9.84 1.96 11.59
C ALA A 36 10.89 1.05 12.21
N ASN A 37 12.02 0.91 11.53
CA ASN A 37 13.21 0.30 12.07
C ASN A 37 14.03 1.38 12.78
N ILE A 38 14.08 1.31 14.09
CA ILE A 38 14.79 2.26 14.95
C ILE A 38 15.88 1.49 15.68
N GLY A 39 17.14 1.64 15.25
CA GLY A 39 18.27 0.96 15.83
C GLY A 39 18.16 -0.57 15.82
N GLY A 40 17.48 -1.16 14.83
CA GLY A 40 17.24 -2.61 14.75
C GLY A 40 16.01 -3.10 15.49
N HIS A 41 15.19 -2.20 16.06
CA HIS A 41 13.89 -2.51 16.66
C HIS A 41 12.76 -2.10 15.74
N ILE A 42 11.86 -3.02 15.42
CA ILE A 42 10.69 -2.71 14.60
C ILE A 42 9.58 -2.21 15.50
N CYS A 43 9.49 -0.89 15.58
CA CYS A 43 8.43 -0.19 16.29
C CYS A 43 7.24 0.05 15.36
N TYR A 44 6.02 -0.03 15.89
CA TYR A 44 4.83 0.27 15.10
C TYR A 44 3.73 0.95 15.90
N LYS A 45 2.92 1.74 15.21
CA LYS A 45 1.68 2.32 15.73
C LYS A 45 0.65 2.43 14.60
N LYS A 46 -0.60 2.14 14.91
CA LYS A 46 -1.69 2.08 13.94
C LYS A 46 -3.00 2.56 14.54
N GLY A 47 -3.98 2.82 13.65
CA GLY A 47 -5.30 3.24 14.07
C GLY A 47 -5.41 4.75 14.27
N TYR A 48 -4.66 5.52 13.50
CA TYR A 48 -4.91 6.94 13.39
C TYR A 48 -6.08 7.19 12.43
N PHE A 49 -7.02 8.03 12.87
CA PHE A 49 -8.15 8.51 12.07
C PHE A 49 -8.08 10.03 11.86
N ASN A 50 -7.05 10.68 12.39
CA ASN A 50 -6.75 12.09 12.22
C ASN A 50 -5.37 12.23 11.57
N VAL A 51 -5.33 12.81 10.38
CA VAL A 51 -4.10 12.98 9.60
C VAL A 51 -3.11 13.94 10.27
N ASN A 52 -3.57 14.92 11.06
CA ASN A 52 -2.66 15.84 11.76
C ASN A 52 -1.83 15.06 12.78
N GLN A 53 -2.48 14.27 13.65
CA GLN A 53 -1.79 13.46 14.64
C GLN A 53 -0.83 12.45 13.99
N PHE A 54 -1.26 11.86 12.87
CA PHE A 54 -0.41 10.93 12.11
C PHE A 54 0.81 11.62 11.53
N TYR A 55 0.64 12.79 10.96
CA TYR A 55 1.73 13.57 10.37
C TYR A 55 2.72 14.07 11.43
N ASP A 56 2.23 14.53 12.58
CA ASP A 56 3.07 14.96 13.69
C ASP A 56 3.97 13.81 14.19
N ASP A 57 3.41 12.61 14.40
CA ASP A 57 4.17 11.42 14.78
C ASP A 57 5.17 11.02 13.68
N TYR A 58 4.79 11.11 12.40
CA TYR A 58 5.69 10.83 11.29
C TYR A 58 6.88 11.78 11.26
N VAL A 59 6.64 13.09 11.39
CA VAL A 59 7.70 14.10 11.41
C VAL A 59 8.65 13.86 12.59
N GLU A 60 8.12 13.52 13.76
CA GLU A 60 8.93 13.23 14.94
C GLU A 60 9.79 11.96 14.76
N LEU A 61 9.22 10.90 14.18
CA LEU A 61 9.98 9.70 13.82
C LEU A 61 11.12 9.99 12.85
N ARG A 62 10.90 10.86 11.86
CA ARG A 62 11.92 11.23 10.87
C ARG A 62 13.10 12.01 11.47
N LYS A 63 12.93 12.63 12.64
CA LYS A 63 14.03 13.30 13.38
C LYS A 63 14.87 12.32 14.19
N ASN A 64 14.39 11.09 14.41
CA ASN A 64 15.11 10.11 15.22
C ASN A 64 16.46 9.75 14.57
N PRO A 65 17.59 9.91 15.27
CA PRO A 65 18.92 9.61 14.74
C PRO A 65 19.12 8.13 14.40
N ASP A 66 18.44 7.24 15.12
CA ASP A 66 18.56 5.79 14.97
C ASP A 66 17.55 5.22 13.93
N LEU A 67 16.73 6.06 13.30
CA LEU A 67 15.83 5.64 12.23
C LEU A 67 16.65 5.11 11.04
N ILE A 68 16.31 3.91 10.58
CA ILE A 68 16.90 3.28 9.40
C ILE A 68 15.95 3.43 8.22
N ASP A 69 14.73 2.95 8.37
CA ASP A 69 13.67 3.06 7.39
C ASP A 69 12.28 3.10 8.05
N ILE A 70 11.30 3.52 7.28
CA ILE A 70 9.91 3.66 7.70
C ILE A 70 8.96 3.28 6.58
N ALA A 71 7.88 2.59 6.92
CA ALA A 71 6.74 2.39 6.05
C ALA A 71 5.49 2.99 6.68
N VAL A 72 4.66 3.64 5.87
CA VAL A 72 3.37 4.19 6.29
C VAL A 72 2.25 3.66 5.40
N HIS A 73 1.08 3.47 5.97
CA HIS A 73 -0.07 2.88 5.30
C HIS A 73 -1.32 3.72 5.51
N PHE A 74 -2.05 3.97 4.43
CA PHE A 74 -3.38 4.59 4.42
C PHE A 74 -4.39 3.55 3.94
N ARG A 75 -5.35 3.24 4.81
CA ARG A 75 -6.27 2.12 4.62
C ARG A 75 -7.57 2.54 3.94
N ILE A 76 -8.04 1.68 3.04
CA ILE A 76 -9.45 1.59 2.68
C ILE A 76 -9.96 0.19 3.05
N GLY A 77 -11.01 0.13 3.87
CA GLY A 77 -11.56 -1.14 4.36
C GLY A 77 -12.47 -1.80 3.32
N THR A 78 -12.30 -3.11 3.14
CA THR A 78 -13.00 -3.91 2.12
C THR A 78 -13.75 -5.13 2.72
N GLY A 79 -14.28 -5.01 3.95
CA GLY A 79 -15.08 -6.11 4.52
C GLY A 79 -14.88 -6.40 6.00
N SER A 80 -13.85 -5.85 6.64
CA SER A 80 -13.69 -5.88 8.11
C SER A 80 -14.10 -4.55 8.74
N ALA A 81 -14.26 -4.53 10.06
CA ALA A 81 -14.56 -3.30 10.81
C ALA A 81 -13.53 -2.20 10.53
N ILE A 82 -14.01 -0.97 10.49
CA ILE A 82 -13.16 0.22 10.45
C ILE A 82 -12.81 0.58 11.89
N ASP A 83 -11.73 -0.02 12.36
CA ASP A 83 -11.25 0.14 13.74
C ASP A 83 -9.71 0.14 13.78
N VAL A 84 -9.16 0.46 14.94
CA VAL A 84 -7.71 0.47 15.22
C VAL A 84 -7.09 -0.89 14.93
N ALA A 85 -7.76 -1.97 15.31
CA ALA A 85 -7.21 -3.33 15.24
C ALA A 85 -6.96 -3.80 13.81
N ASN A 86 -7.80 -3.35 12.86
CA ASN A 86 -7.72 -3.71 11.44
C ASN A 86 -6.87 -2.75 10.58
N CYS A 87 -6.30 -1.70 11.17
CA CYS A 87 -5.31 -0.88 10.49
C CYS A 87 -3.96 -1.61 10.40
N HIS A 88 -3.18 -1.30 9.36
CA HIS A 88 -1.79 -1.74 9.25
C HIS A 88 -0.86 -0.83 10.08
N PRO A 89 0.32 -1.32 10.48
CA PRO A 89 0.90 -2.64 10.20
C PRO A 89 0.39 -3.76 11.11
N PHE A 90 0.83 -4.98 10.80
CA PHE A 90 0.65 -6.14 11.66
C PHE A 90 1.99 -6.76 12.04
N PRO A 91 2.21 -7.13 13.33
CA PRO A 91 3.32 -8.00 13.70
C PRO A 91 3.08 -9.42 13.16
N ILE A 92 4.12 -10.12 12.73
CA ILE A 92 4.00 -11.53 12.32
C ILE A 92 3.79 -12.40 13.56
N THR A 93 2.55 -12.77 13.82
CA THR A 93 2.12 -13.53 15.00
C THR A 93 0.80 -14.27 14.75
N SER A 94 0.57 -15.40 15.38
CA SER A 94 -0.73 -16.07 15.46
C SER A 94 -1.57 -15.64 16.68
N ASN A 95 -1.00 -14.81 17.56
CA ASN A 95 -1.69 -14.35 18.76
C ASN A 95 -2.66 -13.20 18.41
N THR A 96 -3.96 -13.45 18.54
CA THR A 96 -5.04 -12.51 18.22
C THR A 96 -4.99 -11.22 19.02
N LYS A 97 -4.58 -11.27 20.29
CA LYS A 97 -4.43 -10.08 21.14
C LYS A 97 -3.27 -9.20 20.64
N ARG A 98 -2.14 -9.82 20.23
CA ARG A 98 -0.97 -9.08 19.73
C ARG A 98 -1.26 -8.44 18.37
N ILE A 99 -1.92 -9.16 17.45
CA ILE A 99 -2.22 -8.64 16.12
C ILE A 99 -3.15 -7.43 16.14
N ARG A 100 -3.99 -7.33 17.17
CA ARG A 100 -4.96 -6.23 17.35
C ARG A 100 -4.40 -5.03 18.12
N LYS A 101 -3.20 -5.13 18.72
CA LYS A 101 -2.59 -3.99 19.45
C LYS A 101 -2.38 -2.79 18.55
N SER A 102 -2.65 -1.59 19.10
CA SER A 102 -2.47 -0.32 18.41
C SER A 102 -1.01 0.07 18.23
N GLN A 103 -0.12 -0.41 19.09
CA GLN A 103 1.31 -0.10 19.05
C GLN A 103 2.14 -1.18 19.75
N GLY A 104 3.43 -1.23 19.42
CA GLY A 104 4.36 -2.15 20.04
C GLY A 104 5.67 -2.29 19.29
N ILE A 105 6.43 -3.28 19.70
CA ILE A 105 7.67 -3.73 19.07
C ILE A 105 7.47 -5.17 18.60
N CYS A 106 8.03 -5.51 17.46
CA CYS A 106 7.98 -6.87 16.92
C CYS A 106 9.28 -7.23 16.20
N ASP A 107 9.47 -8.53 15.96
CA ASP A 107 10.63 -9.02 15.19
C ASP A 107 10.49 -8.70 13.70
N VAL A 108 9.27 -8.90 13.18
CA VAL A 108 8.91 -8.58 11.79
C VAL A 108 7.55 -7.92 11.76
N GLY A 109 7.48 -6.73 11.16
CA GLY A 109 6.25 -6.03 10.83
C GLY A 109 5.91 -6.19 9.37
N VAL A 110 4.60 -6.15 9.03
CA VAL A 110 4.11 -6.26 7.66
C VAL A 110 2.99 -5.28 7.36
N MET A 111 3.03 -4.71 6.16
CA MET A 111 1.94 -3.96 5.54
C MET A 111 1.59 -4.58 4.19
N MET A 112 0.31 -4.51 3.82
CA MET A 112 -0.17 -5.02 2.55
C MET A 112 -1.11 -4.01 1.88
N ASN A 113 -0.98 -3.89 0.56
CA ASN A 113 -1.93 -3.23 -0.31
C ASN A 113 -2.45 -4.24 -1.34
N GLY A 114 -3.73 -4.47 -1.34
CA GLY A 114 -4.42 -5.45 -2.17
C GLY A 114 -5.57 -6.13 -1.42
N ILE A 115 -6.01 -7.27 -1.92
CA ILE A 115 -7.00 -8.15 -1.28
C ILE A 115 -6.45 -9.57 -1.34
N ILE A 116 -6.25 -10.19 -0.17
CA ILE A 116 -5.64 -11.51 -0.05
C ILE A 116 -6.58 -12.51 0.65
N GLY A 117 -7.65 -12.87 0.00
CA GLY A 117 -8.65 -13.79 0.55
C GLY A 117 -9.85 -13.08 1.17
N LYS A 118 -10.48 -13.72 2.14
CA LYS A 118 -11.72 -13.22 2.76
C LYS A 118 -11.42 -12.61 4.13
N SER A 119 -12.00 -11.44 4.40
CA SER A 119 -12.05 -10.83 5.73
C SER A 119 -13.24 -11.37 6.53
N THR A 120 -13.18 -11.17 7.84
CA THR A 120 -14.32 -11.27 8.75
C THR A 120 -14.65 -9.88 9.30
N ARG A 121 -15.75 -9.75 10.03
CA ARG A 121 -16.03 -8.47 10.70
C ARG A 121 -14.92 -8.08 11.67
N GLU A 122 -14.35 -9.07 12.37
CA GLU A 122 -13.34 -8.85 13.41
C GLU A 122 -11.93 -8.68 12.85
N PHE A 123 -11.58 -9.40 11.78
CA PHE A 123 -10.23 -9.40 11.20
C PHE A 123 -10.24 -9.09 9.72
N SER A 124 -9.33 -8.20 9.30
CA SER A 124 -9.04 -7.98 7.88
C SER A 124 -8.45 -9.25 7.26
N ASP A 125 -8.58 -9.35 5.95
CA ASP A 125 -7.95 -10.41 5.15
C ASP A 125 -6.44 -10.50 5.42
N THR A 126 -5.76 -9.36 5.49
CA THR A 126 -4.33 -9.29 5.83
C THR A 126 -4.05 -9.84 7.23
N ALA A 127 -4.84 -9.47 8.24
CA ALA A 127 -4.64 -9.98 9.59
C ALA A 127 -4.78 -11.51 9.65
N LEU A 128 -5.78 -12.06 8.95
CA LEU A 128 -5.97 -13.51 8.84
C LEU A 128 -4.82 -14.19 8.09
N TYR A 129 -4.36 -13.59 7.00
CA TYR A 129 -3.23 -14.11 6.23
C TYR A 129 -1.93 -14.09 7.04
N VAL A 130 -1.68 -13.03 7.82
CA VAL A 130 -0.55 -12.97 8.77
C VAL A 130 -0.60 -14.11 9.76
N MET A 131 -1.76 -14.32 10.43
CA MET A 131 -1.88 -15.33 11.47
C MET A 131 -1.75 -16.77 10.95
N LYS A 132 -2.23 -17.03 9.74
CA LYS A 132 -2.31 -18.38 9.17
C LYS A 132 -1.11 -18.73 8.28
N ASN A 133 -0.76 -17.85 7.35
CA ASN A 133 0.23 -18.12 6.31
C ASN A 133 1.60 -17.54 6.64
N LEU A 134 1.68 -16.22 6.87
CA LEU A 134 2.97 -15.57 7.08
C LEU A 134 3.65 -16.06 8.37
N LYS A 135 2.87 -16.33 9.42
CA LYS A 135 3.41 -16.89 10.67
C LYS A 135 4.03 -18.27 10.43
N MET A 136 3.39 -19.11 9.63
CA MET A 136 3.94 -20.44 9.27
C MET A 136 5.27 -20.31 8.53
N TYR A 137 5.37 -19.42 7.55
CA TYR A 137 6.62 -19.18 6.83
C TYR A 137 7.72 -18.65 7.75
N TYR A 138 7.37 -17.73 8.65
CA TYR A 138 8.30 -17.18 9.62
C TYR A 138 8.78 -18.23 10.64
N ASP A 139 7.94 -19.18 11.05
CA ASP A 139 8.34 -20.28 11.96
C ASP A 139 9.25 -21.28 11.27
N ALA A 140 9.01 -21.54 9.99
CA ALA A 140 9.89 -22.42 9.20
C ALA A 140 11.25 -21.78 8.92
N ASP A 141 11.31 -20.49 8.72
CA ASP A 141 12.54 -19.74 8.45
C ASP A 141 12.37 -18.28 8.93
N ARG A 142 13.07 -17.92 10.03
CA ARG A 142 13.01 -16.55 10.61
C ARG A 142 13.43 -15.45 9.64
N ARG A 143 14.20 -15.79 8.63
CA ARG A 143 14.67 -14.85 7.59
C ARG A 143 13.93 -15.02 6.27
N PHE A 144 12.81 -15.75 6.24
CA PHE A 144 12.05 -16.07 5.02
C PHE A 144 11.81 -14.84 4.16
N PHE A 145 11.34 -13.73 4.75
CA PHE A 145 10.98 -12.53 4.01
C PHE A 145 12.17 -11.67 3.55
N LEU A 146 13.38 -11.93 4.06
CA LEU A 146 14.57 -11.16 3.72
C LEU A 146 15.51 -11.89 2.76
N ASN A 147 15.55 -13.19 2.84
CA ASN A 147 16.57 -13.99 2.19
C ASN A 147 15.96 -15.11 1.31
N MET A 148 14.99 -14.72 0.48
CA MET A 148 14.38 -15.66 -0.47
C MET A 148 15.31 -15.95 -1.64
N SER A 149 15.51 -17.23 -1.93
CA SER A 149 16.05 -17.65 -3.24
C SER A 149 15.11 -17.15 -4.36
N ARG A 150 15.65 -17.03 -5.57
CA ARG A 150 14.87 -16.62 -6.75
C ARG A 150 13.61 -17.47 -6.93
N GLN A 151 13.73 -18.79 -6.75
CA GLN A 151 12.61 -19.73 -6.90
C GLN A 151 11.54 -19.49 -5.83
N ARG A 152 11.94 -19.35 -4.55
CA ARG A 152 10.99 -19.03 -3.45
C ARG A 152 10.29 -17.70 -3.69
N LYS A 153 11.01 -16.70 -4.17
CA LYS A 153 10.44 -15.39 -4.49
C LYS A 153 9.35 -15.50 -5.56
N ILE A 154 9.60 -16.23 -6.64
CA ILE A 154 8.61 -16.45 -7.71
C ILE A 154 7.36 -17.14 -7.16
N VAL A 155 7.52 -18.21 -6.35
CA VAL A 155 6.39 -18.92 -5.74
C VAL A 155 5.58 -17.99 -4.84
N PHE A 156 6.25 -17.23 -3.97
CA PHE A 156 5.60 -16.31 -3.05
C PHE A 156 4.90 -15.16 -3.79
N GLU A 157 5.52 -14.57 -4.80
CA GLU A 157 4.91 -13.51 -5.62
C GLU A 157 3.70 -14.00 -6.43
N ASN A 158 3.68 -15.27 -6.84
CA ASN A 158 2.48 -15.89 -7.43
C ASN A 158 1.37 -16.09 -6.40
N GLU A 159 1.71 -16.53 -5.18
CA GLU A 159 0.73 -16.68 -4.08
C GLU A 159 0.05 -15.35 -3.73
N ILE A 160 0.82 -14.26 -3.67
CA ILE A 160 0.35 -12.92 -3.34
C ILE A 160 -0.08 -12.11 -4.57
N TYR A 161 -0.37 -12.75 -5.69
CA TYR A 161 -0.69 -12.07 -6.95
C TYR A 161 -1.75 -10.98 -6.76
N GLY A 162 -1.47 -9.80 -7.31
CA GLY A 162 -2.32 -8.60 -7.16
C GLY A 162 -2.10 -7.81 -5.87
N CYS A 163 -1.31 -8.34 -4.93
CA CYS A 163 -0.98 -7.64 -3.68
C CYS A 163 0.46 -7.09 -3.69
N ARG A 164 0.70 -6.12 -2.84
CA ARG A 164 2.02 -5.55 -2.57
C ARG A 164 2.28 -5.59 -1.07
N PHE A 165 3.43 -6.12 -0.69
CA PHE A 165 3.83 -6.26 0.70
C PHE A 165 5.11 -5.52 0.99
N VAL A 166 5.18 -4.91 2.18
CA VAL A 166 6.42 -4.49 2.83
C VAL A 166 6.59 -5.33 4.07
N PHE A 167 7.72 -6.01 4.18
CA PHE A 167 8.18 -6.64 5.41
C PHE A 167 9.35 -5.84 5.95
N MET A 168 9.36 -5.61 7.26
CA MET A 168 10.41 -4.88 7.95
C MET A 168 10.88 -5.69 9.15
N SER A 169 12.19 -5.92 9.23
CA SER A 169 12.84 -6.62 10.35
C SER A 169 14.13 -5.88 10.75
N ARG A 170 14.73 -6.29 11.87
CA ARG A 170 16.02 -5.73 12.30
C ARG A 170 17.14 -5.82 11.25
N ASP A 171 17.09 -6.85 10.41
CA ASP A 171 18.14 -7.15 9.43
C ASP A 171 17.88 -6.46 8.07
N GLY A 172 16.76 -5.72 7.93
CA GLY A 172 16.38 -4.98 6.73
C GLY A 172 14.91 -5.10 6.39
N SER A 173 14.57 -4.49 5.25
CA SER A 173 13.21 -4.47 4.71
C SER A 173 13.17 -5.05 3.31
N SER A 174 12.03 -5.62 2.94
CA SER A 174 11.81 -6.19 1.62
C SER A 174 10.42 -5.84 1.08
N LEU A 175 10.35 -5.58 -0.22
CA LEU A 175 9.14 -5.27 -0.94
C LEU A 175 8.83 -6.40 -1.93
N PHE A 176 7.60 -6.91 -1.90
CA PHE A 176 7.11 -7.96 -2.79
C PHE A 176 5.87 -7.51 -3.55
N GLY A 177 5.64 -8.16 -4.67
CA GLY A 177 4.53 -7.89 -5.57
C GLY A 177 4.86 -6.83 -6.62
N TYR A 178 4.10 -6.84 -7.72
CA TYR A 178 4.32 -5.96 -8.87
C TYR A 178 3.66 -4.60 -8.71
N GLY A 179 4.24 -3.58 -9.36
CA GLY A 179 3.65 -2.25 -9.45
C GLY A 179 4.11 -1.27 -8.37
N TRP A 180 5.19 -1.58 -7.66
CA TRP A 180 5.92 -0.58 -6.89
C TRP A 180 6.53 0.46 -7.83
N SER A 181 6.42 1.73 -7.50
CA SER A 181 6.99 2.83 -8.29
C SER A 181 7.70 3.85 -7.41
N ASP A 182 8.68 4.53 -7.99
CA ASP A 182 9.32 5.67 -7.32
C ASP A 182 8.40 6.88 -7.33
N TYR A 183 8.40 7.61 -6.22
CA TYR A 183 7.70 8.86 -6.07
C TYR A 183 8.66 9.99 -5.74
N LYS A 184 9.03 10.78 -6.75
CA LYS A 184 9.85 12.01 -6.64
C LYS A 184 11.18 11.82 -5.88
N GLY A 185 11.77 10.63 -5.93
CA GLY A 185 12.94 10.28 -5.12
C GLY A 185 12.70 10.17 -3.61
N LYS A 186 11.46 10.39 -3.16
CA LYS A 186 11.09 10.38 -1.73
C LYS A 186 10.77 9.00 -1.18
N ALA A 187 10.19 8.11 -2.01
CA ALA A 187 9.69 6.81 -1.54
C ALA A 187 9.49 5.81 -2.67
N LYS A 188 9.40 4.52 -2.29
CA LYS A 188 8.66 3.53 -3.06
C LYS A 188 7.20 3.57 -2.65
N ILE A 189 6.28 3.69 -3.62
CA ILE A 189 4.84 3.73 -3.39
C ILE A 189 4.15 2.55 -4.04
N SER A 190 3.12 2.02 -3.38
CA SER A 190 2.40 0.83 -3.87
C SER A 190 1.35 1.14 -4.94
N ASN A 191 0.89 2.38 -5.05
CA ASN A 191 0.06 2.89 -6.16
C ASN A 191 0.06 4.41 -6.20
N ARG A 192 -0.56 4.99 -7.25
CA ARG A 192 -0.64 6.44 -7.50
C ARG A 192 -2.06 7.00 -7.43
N HIS A 193 -3.06 6.23 -7.00
CA HIS A 193 -4.47 6.63 -7.03
C HIS A 193 -4.80 7.79 -6.09
N TRP A 194 -3.95 8.02 -5.09
CA TRP A 194 -4.05 9.12 -4.13
C TRP A 194 -3.54 10.46 -4.66
N ILE A 195 -2.78 10.44 -5.75
CA ILE A 195 -2.23 11.68 -6.33
C ILE A 195 -3.37 12.39 -7.08
N PRO A 196 -3.67 13.65 -6.73
CA PRO A 196 -4.68 14.43 -7.45
C PRO A 196 -4.35 14.50 -8.94
N LYS A 197 -5.35 14.24 -9.77
CA LYS A 197 -5.22 14.48 -11.20
C LYS A 197 -5.09 15.99 -11.43
N PRO A 198 -4.22 16.46 -12.33
CA PRO A 198 -4.20 17.87 -12.70
C PRO A 198 -5.62 18.24 -13.14
N LYS A 199 -6.14 19.35 -12.60
CA LYS A 199 -7.38 19.93 -13.11
C LYS A 199 -7.09 20.23 -14.57
N ASN A 200 -7.76 19.53 -15.49
CA ASN A 200 -7.75 19.92 -16.89
C ASN A 200 -8.27 21.35 -16.90
N GLU A 201 -7.42 22.32 -17.16
CA GLU A 201 -7.86 23.60 -17.67
C GLU A 201 -8.59 23.25 -18.94
N THR A 202 -9.91 23.42 -18.95
CA THR A 202 -10.71 23.38 -20.14
C THR A 202 -10.22 24.52 -21.01
N VAL A 203 -9.23 24.24 -21.83
CA VAL A 203 -8.94 25.09 -22.97
C VAL A 203 -10.19 24.98 -23.82
N SER A 204 -11.06 25.99 -23.70
CA SER A 204 -12.18 26.16 -24.61
C SER A 204 -11.57 26.42 -25.98
N TYR A 205 -11.40 25.39 -26.77
CA TYR A 205 -11.22 25.54 -28.19
C TYR A 205 -12.52 26.16 -28.70
N LYS A 206 -12.50 27.49 -28.91
CA LYS A 206 -13.44 28.13 -29.82
C LYS A 206 -13.20 27.44 -31.18
N SER A 207 -14.10 26.55 -31.54
CA SER A 207 -14.11 25.99 -32.88
C SER A 207 -14.33 27.15 -33.82
N THR A 208 -13.30 27.61 -34.47
CA THR A 208 -13.41 28.33 -35.71
C THR A 208 -13.94 27.29 -36.69
N ARG A 209 -15.25 27.36 -36.99
CA ARG A 209 -15.83 26.66 -38.12
C ARG A 209 -15.03 27.05 -39.34
N SER A 210 -14.22 26.17 -39.85
CA SER A 210 -13.75 26.26 -41.22
C SER A 210 -14.88 25.77 -42.11
N ILE A 211 -15.32 26.69 -42.97
CA ILE A 211 -16.24 26.47 -44.08
C ILE A 211 -15.50 25.64 -45.13
N TRP A 212 -15.69 24.34 -45.11
CA TRP A 212 -15.57 23.45 -46.27
C TRP A 212 -16.41 22.22 -45.94
N ASP A 213 -17.70 22.31 -46.27
CA ASP A 213 -18.59 21.16 -46.46
C ASP A 213 -18.36 20.60 -47.86
N ASP A 214 -18.80 19.38 -47.99
CA ASP A 214 -19.00 18.52 -49.15
C ASP A 214 -17.80 17.63 -49.48
N ASP A 215 -17.98 16.33 -49.11
CA ASP A 215 -18.15 15.29 -50.11
C ASP A 215 -18.58 13.97 -49.45
N ASP A 216 -19.73 13.50 -49.92
CA ASP A 216 -20.32 12.17 -49.79
C ASP A 216 -19.32 11.06 -50.13
N TRP A 217 -19.26 10.03 -49.36
CA TRP A 217 -18.98 8.67 -49.82
C TRP A 217 -19.82 7.66 -49.04
N ASP A 218 -20.63 6.98 -49.84
CA ASP A 218 -21.60 5.95 -49.51
C ASP A 218 -21.03 4.74 -48.83
N ASP A 219 -21.93 4.14 -48.07
CA ASP A 219 -21.96 2.80 -47.50
C ASP A 219 -21.56 1.67 -48.44
N ASP A 220 -21.29 0.60 -47.78
CA ASP A 220 -21.54 -0.81 -48.09
C ASP A 220 -20.31 -1.72 -48.04
N TYR A 221 -20.57 -2.79 -47.32
CA TYR A 221 -19.91 -4.12 -47.27
C TYR A 221 -19.13 -4.43 -45.99
N TYR A 222 -19.56 -5.30 -45.11
CA TYR A 222 -19.81 -6.71 -45.12
C TYR A 222 -20.37 -7.22 -43.80
N ASN A 223 -21.53 -7.77 -43.90
CA ASN A 223 -22.12 -8.67 -42.95
C ASN A 223 -21.68 -10.10 -43.32
N THR A 224 -20.95 -10.81 -42.50
CA THR A 224 -20.85 -12.26 -42.56
C THR A 224 -20.83 -12.87 -41.17
N SER A 225 -21.95 -13.40 -40.78
CA SER A 225 -22.15 -14.42 -39.76
C SER A 225 -21.40 -15.71 -40.13
N TYR A 226 -20.71 -16.30 -39.18
CA TYR A 226 -20.43 -17.75 -39.15
C TYR A 226 -20.86 -18.33 -37.81
N ASN A 227 -21.96 -19.12 -37.89
CA ASN A 227 -22.23 -20.22 -37.00
C ASN A 227 -21.25 -21.37 -37.30
N ILE A 228 -20.60 -21.93 -36.33
CA ILE A 228 -20.55 -23.36 -36.00
C ILE A 228 -20.07 -23.48 -34.56
#